data_04898499aad77ab74242081c89fbb061
#
_entry.id   04898499aad77ab74242081c89fbb061
#
_cell.length_a   1.000
_cell.length_b   1.000
_cell.length_c   1.000
_cell.angle_alpha   90.00
_cell.angle_beta   90.00
_cell.angle_gamma   90.00
#
_symmetry.space_group_name_H-M   'P 1'
#
loop_
_entity.id
_entity.type
_entity.pdbx_description
1 polymer ?
#
loop_
_entity_poly.entity_id
_entity_poly.type
_entity_poly.pdbx_seq_one_letter_code
_entity_poly.pdbx_strand_id
1 'polypeptide(L)'
;MNIIARLNQLMEKGEAICLATVIASNNPGIAVGGKVIVLGDGSMEGNLGTNQSDATLRDPALRALDEKKCRTIDFEEGFRVFFDVLSPENRLLVCGAGHIAVPLARFCREIGLKVSVLDDRADFANSTRFPECDVITEEFSMALRDFPLSLSTYVVVITRGHEHDAECLLEILRKDTAYIGLIGSRRRVRFVLEMLEKKGIPKKRLQQVFTPIGTPIGAETPEEIALAIAAELVCVRRKGPHQARLLRAAVGIDP
;
A
#
# COMPACT_ATOMS: atom_id res chain seq x y z
N MET A 1 -23.16 -2.05 -16.49
CA MET A 1 -22.22 -2.22 -15.33
C MET A 1 -22.70 -1.34 -14.19
N ASN A 2 -22.85 -1.88 -12.97
CA ASN A 2 -23.10 -1.02 -11.80
C ASN A 2 -21.78 -0.39 -11.36
N ILE A 3 -21.60 0.88 -11.69
CA ILE A 3 -20.33 1.59 -11.47
C ILE A 3 -19.97 1.69 -9.98
N ILE A 4 -20.97 1.82 -9.09
CA ILE A 4 -20.75 1.91 -7.64
C ILE A 4 -20.21 0.59 -7.09
N ALA A 5 -20.78 -0.53 -7.50
CA ALA A 5 -20.30 -1.85 -7.10
C ALA A 5 -18.86 -2.09 -7.59
N ARG A 6 -18.55 -1.61 -8.80
CA ARG A 6 -17.21 -1.74 -9.36
C ARG A 6 -16.19 -0.86 -8.64
N LEU A 7 -16.55 0.38 -8.32
CA LEU A 7 -15.72 1.29 -7.51
C LEU A 7 -15.39 0.65 -6.15
N ASN A 8 -16.38 0.09 -5.44
CA ASN A 8 -16.16 -0.58 -4.17
C ASN A 8 -15.17 -1.75 -4.30
N GLN A 9 -15.32 -2.61 -5.31
CA GLN A 9 -14.40 -3.72 -5.56
C GLN A 9 -12.94 -3.26 -5.77
N LEU A 10 -12.74 -2.17 -6.54
CA LEU A 10 -11.41 -1.62 -6.81
C LEU A 10 -10.81 -1.00 -5.55
N MET A 11 -11.62 -0.27 -4.78
CA MET A 11 -11.20 0.32 -3.51
C MET A 11 -10.83 -0.75 -2.46
N GLU A 12 -11.57 -1.85 -2.39
CA GLU A 12 -11.26 -3.00 -1.52
C GLU A 12 -9.94 -3.67 -1.90
N LYS A 13 -9.59 -3.71 -3.20
CA LYS A 13 -8.29 -4.18 -3.67
C LYS A 13 -7.14 -3.22 -3.37
N GLY A 14 -7.44 -2.02 -2.89
CA GLY A 14 -6.45 -0.99 -2.61
C GLY A 14 -5.95 -0.25 -3.86
N GLU A 15 -6.71 -0.29 -4.94
CA GLU A 15 -6.37 0.41 -6.18
C GLU A 15 -6.81 1.87 -6.13
N ALA A 16 -5.90 2.79 -6.49
CA ALA A 16 -6.26 4.19 -6.73
C ALA A 16 -6.86 4.31 -8.12
N ILE A 17 -7.98 5.00 -8.23
CA ILE A 17 -8.75 5.15 -9.47
C ILE A 17 -9.13 6.60 -9.72
N CYS A 18 -9.30 6.96 -10.99
CA CYS A 18 -9.90 8.23 -11.38
C CYS A 18 -11.29 7.97 -11.97
N LEU A 19 -12.31 8.54 -11.35
CA LEU A 19 -13.67 8.53 -11.88
C LEU A 19 -13.90 9.81 -12.70
N ALA A 20 -13.90 9.66 -14.03
CA ALA A 20 -14.25 10.74 -14.96
C ALA A 20 -15.78 10.82 -15.10
N THR A 21 -16.36 11.95 -14.76
CA THR A 21 -17.81 12.19 -14.86
C THR A 21 -18.10 13.40 -15.74
N VAL A 22 -18.93 13.25 -16.77
CA VAL A 22 -19.42 14.36 -17.59
C VAL A 22 -20.38 15.22 -16.75
N ILE A 23 -20.00 16.47 -16.51
CA ILE A 23 -20.78 17.44 -15.72
C ILE A 23 -21.51 18.48 -16.55
N ALA A 24 -21.12 18.67 -17.80
CA ALA A 24 -21.83 19.48 -18.80
C ALA A 24 -21.54 18.95 -20.20
N SER A 25 -22.49 19.05 -21.12
CA SER A 25 -22.30 18.68 -22.51
C SER A 25 -23.25 19.45 -23.45
N ASN A 26 -22.69 19.98 -24.53
CA ASN A 26 -23.42 20.47 -25.72
C ASN A 26 -23.30 19.46 -26.87
N ASN A 27 -22.61 18.34 -26.68
CA ASN A 27 -22.43 17.30 -27.69
C ASN A 27 -23.59 16.28 -27.57
N PRO A 28 -24.40 16.10 -28.63
CA PRO A 28 -25.55 15.19 -28.61
C PRO A 28 -25.19 13.71 -28.33
N GLY A 29 -23.96 13.32 -28.68
CA GLY A 29 -23.44 11.97 -28.48
C GLY A 29 -22.89 11.68 -27.06
N ILE A 30 -22.82 12.70 -26.20
CA ILE A 30 -22.23 12.58 -24.85
C ILE A 30 -23.22 13.07 -23.81
N ALA A 31 -23.74 12.15 -23.00
CA ALA A 31 -24.72 12.48 -21.98
C ALA A 31 -24.08 12.99 -20.69
N VAL A 32 -24.66 14.05 -20.10
CA VAL A 32 -24.33 14.50 -18.74
C VAL A 32 -24.61 13.36 -17.77
N GLY A 33 -23.69 13.13 -16.83
CA GLY A 33 -23.71 12.00 -15.90
C GLY A 33 -23.03 10.73 -16.42
N GLY A 34 -22.59 10.71 -17.70
CA GLY A 34 -21.73 9.65 -18.25
C GLY A 34 -20.46 9.48 -17.40
N LYS A 35 -20.05 8.24 -17.18
CA LYS A 35 -18.92 7.94 -16.27
C LYS A 35 -17.97 6.91 -16.86
N VAL A 36 -16.69 7.14 -16.65
CA VAL A 36 -15.59 6.23 -16.99
C VAL A 36 -14.65 6.10 -15.78
N ILE A 37 -14.33 4.88 -15.42
CA ILE A 37 -13.27 4.58 -14.44
C ILE A 37 -11.96 4.45 -15.21
N VAL A 38 -10.92 5.16 -14.77
CA VAL A 38 -9.57 5.03 -15.29
C VAL A 38 -8.66 4.52 -14.19
N LEU A 39 -7.95 3.42 -14.45
CA LEU A 39 -7.01 2.78 -13.54
C LEU A 39 -5.59 3.32 -13.72
N GLY A 40 -4.72 3.08 -12.75
CA GLY A 40 -3.34 3.56 -12.79
C GLY A 40 -2.48 3.00 -13.93
N ASP A 41 -2.85 1.85 -14.51
CA ASP A 41 -2.23 1.27 -15.70
C ASP A 41 -2.77 1.87 -17.03
N GLY A 42 -3.72 2.80 -16.93
CA GLY A 42 -4.38 3.44 -18.06
C GLY A 42 -5.51 2.61 -18.67
N SER A 43 -5.87 1.48 -18.09
CA SER A 43 -7.08 0.75 -18.49
C SER A 43 -8.33 1.54 -18.10
N MET A 44 -9.40 1.37 -18.88
CA MET A 44 -10.62 2.15 -18.75
C MET A 44 -11.83 1.24 -18.73
N GLU A 45 -12.78 1.53 -17.83
CA GLU A 45 -14.03 0.80 -17.71
C GLU A 45 -15.23 1.76 -17.79
N GLY A 46 -16.20 1.47 -18.66
CA GLY A 46 -17.30 2.36 -19.01
C GLY A 46 -17.06 3.05 -20.35
N ASN A 47 -18.01 3.90 -20.78
CA ASN A 47 -17.85 4.74 -21.96
C ASN A 47 -18.74 5.99 -21.83
N LEU A 48 -18.40 7.04 -22.59
CA LEU A 48 -19.20 8.26 -22.72
C LEU A 48 -20.12 8.27 -23.94
N GLY A 49 -20.08 7.22 -24.76
CA GLY A 49 -20.88 7.07 -25.95
C GLY A 49 -20.10 6.97 -27.25
N THR A 50 -18.84 7.44 -27.30
CA THR A 50 -17.96 7.30 -28.48
C THR A 50 -16.55 6.88 -28.05
N ASN A 51 -15.94 5.95 -28.78
CA ASN A 51 -14.57 5.48 -28.50
C ASN A 51 -13.51 6.61 -28.56
N GLN A 52 -13.73 7.62 -29.40
CA GLN A 52 -12.81 8.75 -29.54
C GLN A 52 -12.83 9.65 -28.30
N SER A 53 -14.03 9.94 -27.76
CA SER A 53 -14.16 10.72 -26.51
C SER A 53 -13.58 9.98 -25.32
N ASP A 54 -13.69 8.66 -25.29
CA ASP A 54 -13.12 7.85 -24.20
C ASP A 54 -11.58 7.93 -24.22
N ALA A 55 -10.95 7.86 -25.40
CA ALA A 55 -9.49 7.94 -25.52
C ALA A 55 -8.91 9.26 -25.01
N THR A 56 -9.64 10.39 -25.17
CA THR A 56 -9.19 11.72 -24.73
C THR A 56 -9.18 11.86 -23.19
N LEU A 57 -9.89 11.00 -22.46
CA LEU A 57 -9.95 11.04 -20.99
C LEU A 57 -8.71 10.43 -20.32
N ARG A 58 -7.99 9.51 -21.00
CA ARG A 58 -6.92 8.71 -20.41
C ARG A 58 -5.81 9.57 -19.80
N ASP A 59 -5.20 10.44 -20.61
CA ASP A 59 -4.05 11.23 -20.16
C ASP A 59 -4.39 12.24 -19.07
N PRO A 60 -5.53 12.97 -19.14
CA PRO A 60 -5.97 13.82 -18.04
C PRO A 60 -6.24 13.05 -16.75
N ALA A 61 -6.83 11.85 -16.82
CA ALA A 61 -7.11 11.01 -15.68
C ALA A 61 -5.82 10.48 -15.03
N LEU A 62 -4.85 10.01 -15.83
CA LEU A 62 -3.55 9.55 -15.35
C LEU A 62 -2.78 10.68 -14.67
N ARG A 63 -2.81 11.90 -15.24
CA ARG A 63 -2.22 13.09 -14.61
C ARG A 63 -2.91 13.41 -13.27
N ALA A 64 -4.24 13.31 -13.21
CA ALA A 64 -4.99 13.54 -11.97
C ALA A 64 -4.58 12.53 -10.89
N LEU A 65 -4.42 11.24 -11.27
CA LEU A 65 -3.96 10.18 -10.38
C LEU A 65 -2.53 10.41 -9.87
N ASP A 66 -1.59 10.76 -10.75
CA ASP A 66 -0.19 11.00 -10.40
C ASP A 66 -0.05 12.18 -9.44
N GLU A 67 -0.74 13.28 -9.76
CA GLU A 67 -0.74 14.49 -8.92
C GLU A 67 -1.63 14.35 -7.66
N LYS A 68 -2.46 13.30 -7.58
CA LYS A 68 -3.46 13.07 -6.51
C LYS A 68 -4.38 14.28 -6.30
N LYS A 69 -4.84 14.87 -7.42
CA LYS A 69 -5.69 16.06 -7.41
C LYS A 69 -6.89 15.90 -8.33
N CYS A 70 -8.08 16.14 -7.77
CA CYS A 70 -9.29 16.27 -8.56
C CYS A 70 -9.21 17.53 -9.45
N ARG A 71 -9.79 17.46 -10.64
CA ARG A 71 -9.82 18.59 -11.60
C ARG A 71 -11.01 18.54 -12.52
N THR A 72 -11.36 19.69 -13.04
CA THR A 72 -12.36 19.83 -14.12
C THR A 72 -11.66 20.28 -15.38
N ILE A 73 -12.01 19.69 -16.53
CA ILE A 73 -11.44 20.02 -17.84
C ILE A 73 -12.58 20.20 -18.83
N ASP A 74 -12.48 21.28 -19.65
CA ASP A 74 -13.30 21.50 -20.80
C ASP A 74 -12.64 20.86 -22.03
N PHE A 75 -13.41 20.08 -22.79
CA PHE A 75 -12.96 19.44 -24.02
C PHE A 75 -13.48 20.19 -25.26
N GLU A 76 -12.66 20.26 -26.30
CA GLU A 76 -13.00 20.97 -27.57
C GLU A 76 -14.24 20.38 -28.23
N GLU A 77 -14.53 19.11 -28.00
CA GLU A 77 -15.72 18.41 -28.50
C GLU A 77 -17.04 18.85 -27.81
N GLY A 78 -16.99 19.89 -26.99
CA GLY A 78 -18.17 20.54 -26.39
C GLY A 78 -18.70 19.84 -25.14
N PHE A 79 -17.87 19.23 -24.34
CA PHE A 79 -18.26 18.65 -23.05
C PHE A 79 -17.23 18.96 -21.95
N ARG A 80 -17.68 18.88 -20.71
CA ARG A 80 -16.87 19.14 -19.50
C ARG A 80 -16.88 17.92 -18.59
N VAL A 81 -15.69 17.54 -18.13
CA VAL A 81 -15.51 16.37 -17.26
C VAL A 81 -14.88 16.77 -15.93
N PHE A 82 -15.44 16.25 -14.86
CA PHE A 82 -14.83 16.23 -13.54
C PHE A 82 -14.08 14.91 -13.34
N PHE A 83 -12.80 15.01 -13.08
CA PHE A 83 -11.90 13.92 -12.77
C PHE A 83 -11.78 13.84 -11.23
N ASP A 84 -12.41 12.85 -10.63
CA ASP A 84 -12.42 12.58 -9.19
C ASP A 84 -11.41 11.48 -8.87
N VAL A 85 -10.41 11.79 -8.05
CA VAL A 85 -9.36 10.85 -7.66
C VAL A 85 -9.76 10.18 -6.35
N LEU A 86 -10.12 8.90 -6.47
CA LEU A 86 -10.47 8.06 -5.34
C LEU A 86 -9.27 7.18 -4.96
N SER A 87 -8.74 7.38 -3.77
CA SER A 87 -7.61 6.60 -3.25
C SER A 87 -8.05 5.86 -1.98
N PRO A 88 -7.74 4.56 -1.87
CA PRO A 88 -8.02 3.82 -0.66
C PRO A 88 -7.19 4.34 0.51
N GLU A 89 -7.70 4.13 1.72
CA GLU A 89 -6.97 4.46 2.94
C GLU A 89 -5.70 3.62 3.04
N ASN A 90 -4.55 4.27 3.21
CA ASN A 90 -3.30 3.56 3.42
C ASN A 90 -3.25 3.00 4.84
N ARG A 91 -2.98 1.70 4.95
CA ARG A 91 -2.93 0.96 6.21
C ARG A 91 -1.53 0.43 6.47
N LEU A 92 -1.13 0.44 7.75
CA LEU A 92 0.07 -0.25 8.22
C LEU A 92 -0.35 -1.40 9.12
N LEU A 93 0.09 -2.60 8.78
CA LEU A 93 0.05 -3.75 9.68
C LEU A 93 1.45 -3.99 10.26
N VAL A 94 1.57 -3.94 11.57
CA VAL A 94 2.81 -4.25 12.30
C VAL A 94 2.66 -5.64 12.93
N CYS A 95 3.43 -6.61 12.44
CA CYS A 95 3.53 -7.94 13.02
C CYS A 95 4.65 -7.95 14.05
N GLY A 96 4.27 -8.00 15.33
CA GLY A 96 5.14 -7.89 16.48
C GLY A 96 4.95 -6.58 17.25
N ALA A 97 4.59 -6.69 18.54
CA ALA A 97 4.31 -5.55 19.44
C ALA A 97 5.47 -5.23 20.39
N GLY A 98 6.72 -5.44 19.92
CA GLY A 98 7.95 -5.15 20.69
C GLY A 98 8.23 -3.66 20.90
N HIS A 99 9.45 -3.34 21.35
CA HIS A 99 9.84 -1.96 21.66
C HIS A 99 9.85 -1.03 20.44
N ILE A 100 10.23 -1.53 19.27
CA ILE A 100 10.22 -0.76 18.01
C ILE A 100 8.80 -0.47 17.55
N ALA A 101 7.84 -1.37 17.78
CA ALA A 101 6.47 -1.23 17.33
C ALA A 101 5.77 0.00 17.93
N VAL A 102 6.06 0.35 19.19
CA VAL A 102 5.41 1.47 19.88
C VAL A 102 5.72 2.81 19.21
N PRO A 103 7.00 3.23 19.06
CA PRO A 103 7.32 4.47 18.36
C PRO A 103 6.94 4.40 16.87
N LEU A 104 7.04 3.23 16.21
CA LEU A 104 6.65 3.08 14.80
C LEU A 104 5.15 3.34 14.61
N ALA A 105 4.30 2.76 15.44
CA ALA A 105 2.86 2.97 15.38
C ALA A 105 2.50 4.46 15.54
N ARG A 106 3.14 5.14 16.51
CA ARG A 106 2.94 6.58 16.72
C ARG A 106 3.35 7.40 15.50
N PHE A 107 4.59 7.20 14.98
CA PHE A 107 5.05 7.94 13.80
C PHE A 107 4.18 7.70 12.57
N CYS A 108 3.78 6.45 12.36
CA CYS A 108 2.98 6.09 11.19
C CYS A 108 1.56 6.67 11.24
N ARG A 109 0.95 6.79 12.42
CA ARG A 109 -0.32 7.50 12.61
C ARG A 109 -0.19 8.99 12.30
N GLU A 110 0.84 9.65 12.82
CA GLU A 110 1.12 11.08 12.57
C GLU A 110 1.30 11.38 11.08
N ILE A 111 1.86 10.45 10.31
CA ILE A 111 1.97 10.60 8.85
C ILE A 111 0.74 10.10 8.08
N GLY A 112 -0.38 9.82 8.78
CA GLY A 112 -1.68 9.51 8.19
C GLY A 112 -1.84 8.08 7.67
N LEU A 113 -1.23 7.09 8.33
CA LEU A 113 -1.53 5.68 8.11
C LEU A 113 -2.50 5.18 9.19
N LYS A 114 -3.49 4.39 8.80
CA LYS A 114 -4.27 3.62 9.76
C LYS A 114 -3.43 2.43 10.23
N VAL A 115 -3.16 2.34 11.53
CA VAL A 115 -2.23 1.35 12.08
C VAL A 115 -2.98 0.23 12.78
N SER A 116 -2.65 -1.01 12.40
CA SER A 116 -3.03 -2.23 13.10
C SER A 116 -1.78 -2.91 13.64
N VAL A 117 -1.82 -3.40 14.88
CA VAL A 117 -0.70 -4.10 15.53
C VAL A 117 -1.13 -5.50 15.91
N LEU A 118 -0.37 -6.50 15.47
CA LEU A 118 -0.61 -7.92 15.70
C LEU A 118 0.52 -8.53 16.52
N ASP A 119 0.20 -9.16 17.64
CA ASP A 119 1.12 -10.00 18.43
C ASP A 119 0.29 -11.03 19.20
N ASP A 120 0.80 -12.23 19.39
CA ASP A 120 0.13 -13.31 20.12
C ASP A 120 0.12 -13.11 21.64
N ARG A 121 0.85 -12.12 22.16
CA ARG A 121 1.00 -11.83 23.60
C ARG A 121 0.16 -10.62 24.01
N ALA A 122 -0.89 -10.83 24.81
CA ALA A 122 -1.77 -9.78 25.31
C ALA A 122 -1.03 -8.68 26.11
N ASP A 123 0.02 -9.02 26.83
CA ASP A 123 0.83 -8.04 27.58
C ASP A 123 1.57 -7.08 26.66
N PHE A 124 1.81 -7.47 25.41
CA PHE A 124 2.47 -6.63 24.39
C PHE A 124 1.47 -5.96 23.47
N ALA A 125 0.47 -6.68 22.95
CA ALA A 125 -0.56 -6.16 22.07
C ALA A 125 -1.78 -5.73 22.89
N ASN A 126 -1.81 -4.48 23.34
CA ASN A 126 -2.93 -3.91 24.08
C ASN A 126 -3.09 -2.40 23.81
N SER A 127 -4.29 -1.88 24.07
CA SER A 127 -4.66 -0.49 23.79
C SER A 127 -3.90 0.55 24.63
N THR A 128 -3.37 0.17 25.79
CA THR A 128 -2.54 1.06 26.62
C THR A 128 -1.21 1.36 25.94
N ARG A 129 -0.61 0.35 25.30
CA ARG A 129 0.66 0.50 24.57
C ARG A 129 0.46 1.09 23.16
N PHE A 130 -0.68 0.82 22.54
CA PHE A 130 -1.01 1.24 21.18
C PHE A 130 -2.33 2.02 21.15
N PRO A 131 -2.38 3.23 21.76
CA PRO A 131 -3.58 4.05 21.72
C PRO A 131 -3.91 4.44 20.29
N GLU A 132 -5.21 4.47 19.94
CA GLU A 132 -5.74 4.80 18.62
C GLU A 132 -5.25 3.90 17.46
N CYS A 133 -4.77 2.68 17.78
CA CYS A 133 -4.46 1.63 16.81
C CYS A 133 -5.48 0.50 16.93
N ASP A 134 -5.71 -0.21 15.83
CA ASP A 134 -6.41 -1.48 15.86
C ASP A 134 -5.44 -2.53 16.44
N VAL A 135 -5.77 -3.12 17.60
CA VAL A 135 -4.90 -4.12 18.24
C VAL A 135 -5.50 -5.51 18.08
N ILE A 136 -4.69 -6.43 17.58
CA ILE A 136 -5.05 -7.82 17.32
C ILE A 136 -4.17 -8.71 18.20
N THR A 137 -4.80 -9.44 19.12
CA THR A 137 -4.10 -10.36 20.03
C THR A 137 -4.47 -11.78 19.64
N GLU A 138 -3.73 -12.32 18.69
CA GLU A 138 -4.00 -13.62 18.08
C GLU A 138 -2.71 -14.22 17.51
N GLU A 139 -2.69 -15.53 17.30
CA GLU A 139 -1.60 -16.23 16.62
C GLU A 139 -1.42 -15.69 15.19
N PHE A 140 -0.17 -15.48 14.77
CA PHE A 140 0.16 -14.74 13.54
C PHE A 140 -0.45 -15.35 12.29
N SER A 141 -0.38 -16.68 12.12
CA SER A 141 -0.91 -17.33 10.92
C SER A 141 -2.42 -17.25 10.83
N MET A 142 -3.12 -17.36 11.96
CA MET A 142 -4.58 -17.27 12.03
C MET A 142 -5.03 -15.86 11.66
N ALA A 143 -4.50 -14.85 12.37
CA ALA A 143 -4.85 -13.46 12.10
C ALA A 143 -4.55 -13.04 10.66
N LEU A 144 -3.37 -13.40 10.11
CA LEU A 144 -2.94 -12.99 8.77
C LEU A 144 -3.71 -13.68 7.65
N ARG A 145 -4.27 -14.88 7.89
CA ARG A 145 -5.10 -15.58 6.91
C ARG A 145 -6.32 -14.74 6.53
N ASP A 146 -6.98 -14.16 7.54
CA ASP A 146 -8.24 -13.44 7.37
C ASP A 146 -8.05 -11.92 7.26
N PHE A 147 -6.85 -11.40 7.59
CA PHE A 147 -6.57 -9.97 7.51
C PHE A 147 -6.69 -9.45 6.07
N PRO A 148 -7.44 -8.35 5.84
CA PRO A 148 -7.68 -7.80 4.50
C PRO A 148 -6.45 -7.05 3.97
N LEU A 149 -5.42 -7.81 3.53
CA LEU A 149 -4.27 -7.23 2.83
C LEU A 149 -4.65 -6.80 1.41
N SER A 150 -4.13 -5.66 0.98
CA SER A 150 -4.41 -5.07 -0.33
C SER A 150 -3.24 -4.21 -0.81
N LEU A 151 -3.31 -3.70 -2.04
CA LEU A 151 -2.31 -2.79 -2.61
C LEU A 151 -2.18 -1.44 -1.87
N SER A 152 -3.04 -1.14 -0.88
CA SER A 152 -2.90 0.00 0.03
C SER A 152 -2.36 -0.39 1.41
N THR A 153 -2.02 -1.67 1.64
CA THR A 153 -1.53 -2.17 2.92
C THR A 153 0.00 -2.29 2.92
N TYR A 154 0.63 -1.63 3.87
CA TYR A 154 2.05 -1.73 4.19
C TYR A 154 2.20 -2.72 5.34
N VAL A 155 3.11 -3.68 5.23
CA VAL A 155 3.35 -4.66 6.29
C VAL A 155 4.77 -4.56 6.80
N VAL A 156 4.92 -4.51 8.12
CA VAL A 156 6.20 -4.47 8.84
C VAL A 156 6.26 -5.67 9.75
N VAL A 157 7.24 -6.57 9.50
CA VAL A 157 7.47 -7.78 10.29
C VAL A 157 8.67 -7.52 11.22
N ILE A 158 8.38 -7.37 12.52
CA ILE A 158 9.33 -7.07 13.60
C ILE A 158 9.09 -7.97 14.80
N THR A 159 8.88 -9.28 14.53
CA THR A 159 8.57 -10.25 15.57
C THR A 159 9.78 -10.60 16.44
N ARG A 160 9.54 -11.32 17.52
CA ARG A 160 10.58 -11.75 18.47
C ARG A 160 11.51 -12.86 17.95
N GLY A 161 11.16 -13.56 16.88
CA GLY A 161 11.92 -14.72 16.42
C GLY A 161 11.72 -15.06 14.93
N HIS A 162 12.71 -15.76 14.37
CA HIS A 162 12.72 -16.13 12.96
C HIS A 162 11.59 -17.10 12.55
N GLU A 163 11.06 -17.88 13.50
CA GLU A 163 9.91 -18.78 13.28
C GLU A 163 8.65 -17.96 13.01
N HIS A 164 8.36 -16.95 13.84
CA HIS A 164 7.24 -16.06 13.65
C HIS A 164 7.41 -15.15 12.43
N ASP A 165 8.66 -14.73 12.12
CA ASP A 165 8.91 -13.96 10.87
C ASP A 165 8.53 -14.79 9.64
N ALA A 166 8.93 -16.06 9.62
CA ALA A 166 8.63 -16.95 8.51
C ALA A 166 7.13 -17.27 8.42
N GLU A 167 6.48 -17.45 9.56
CA GLU A 167 5.04 -17.66 9.66
C GLU A 167 4.27 -16.45 9.09
N CYS A 168 4.60 -15.24 9.52
CA CYS A 168 4.02 -14.01 8.98
C CYS A 168 4.23 -13.90 7.47
N LEU A 169 5.48 -14.02 7.02
CA LEU A 169 5.81 -13.84 5.60
C LEU A 169 5.17 -14.90 4.71
N LEU A 170 4.96 -16.13 5.20
CA LEU A 170 4.30 -17.20 4.46
C LEU A 170 2.87 -16.81 4.07
N GLU A 171 2.12 -16.21 4.99
CA GLU A 171 0.75 -15.76 4.72
C GLU A 171 0.71 -14.43 3.93
N ILE A 172 1.60 -13.49 4.24
CA ILE A 172 1.66 -12.18 3.58
C ILE A 172 2.06 -12.31 2.11
N LEU A 173 3.08 -13.14 1.79
CA LEU A 173 3.58 -13.29 0.42
C LEU A 173 2.62 -14.00 -0.54
N ARG A 174 1.53 -14.55 -0.06
CA ARG A 174 0.44 -15.10 -0.87
C ARG A 174 -0.55 -14.04 -1.36
N LYS A 175 -0.51 -12.86 -0.76
CA LYS A 175 -1.43 -11.75 -1.01
C LYS A 175 -0.68 -10.55 -1.61
N ASP A 176 -1.40 -9.65 -2.25
CA ASP A 176 -0.81 -8.41 -2.75
C ASP A 176 -0.80 -7.33 -1.66
N THR A 177 0.29 -6.57 -1.62
CA THR A 177 0.51 -5.50 -0.64
C THR A 177 1.30 -4.36 -1.28
N ALA A 178 1.19 -3.15 -0.71
CA ALA A 178 1.98 -2.00 -1.13
C ALA A 178 3.47 -2.15 -0.75
N TYR A 179 3.74 -2.82 0.38
CA TYR A 179 5.08 -2.93 0.94
C TYR A 179 5.15 -4.09 1.93
N ILE A 180 6.28 -4.77 1.96
CA ILE A 180 6.62 -5.77 2.98
C ILE A 180 8.03 -5.48 3.45
N GLY A 181 8.19 -5.21 4.75
CA GLY A 181 9.50 -5.01 5.36
C GLY A 181 9.76 -6.03 6.46
N LEU A 182 10.98 -6.58 6.50
CA LEU A 182 11.42 -7.52 7.50
C LEU A 182 12.63 -6.99 8.25
N ILE A 183 12.53 -6.95 9.60
CA ILE A 183 13.66 -6.66 10.47
C ILE A 183 14.53 -7.90 10.67
N GLY A 184 15.81 -7.69 10.85
CA GLY A 184 16.72 -8.75 11.26
C GLY A 184 18.13 -8.57 10.75
N SER A 185 19.08 -9.30 11.36
CA SER A 185 20.44 -9.37 10.85
C SER A 185 20.45 -10.08 9.48
N ARG A 186 21.46 -9.79 8.65
CA ARG A 186 21.62 -10.45 7.33
C ARG A 186 21.55 -11.98 7.42
N ARG A 187 22.11 -12.56 8.48
CA ARG A 187 22.06 -14.02 8.72
C ARG A 187 20.65 -14.52 8.97
N ARG A 188 19.88 -13.85 9.86
CA ARG A 188 18.51 -14.19 10.19
C ARG A 188 17.59 -14.09 8.97
N VAL A 189 17.68 -13.00 8.25
CA VAL A 189 16.89 -12.74 7.03
C VAL A 189 17.16 -13.81 5.97
N ARG A 190 18.44 -14.11 5.67
CA ARG A 190 18.79 -15.17 4.70
C ARG A 190 18.15 -16.49 5.08
N PHE A 191 18.25 -16.90 6.33
CA PHE A 191 17.66 -18.15 6.83
C PHE A 191 16.13 -18.18 6.62
N VAL A 192 15.43 -17.09 6.93
CA VAL A 192 13.98 -16.98 6.75
C VAL A 192 13.60 -17.07 5.26
N LEU A 193 14.30 -16.35 4.39
CA LEU A 193 14.00 -16.35 2.95
C LEU A 193 14.28 -17.71 2.31
N GLU A 194 15.37 -18.40 2.66
CA GLU A 194 15.68 -19.76 2.21
C GLU A 194 14.63 -20.77 2.66
N MET A 195 14.13 -20.64 3.88
CA MET A 195 13.06 -21.49 4.40
C MET A 195 11.75 -21.28 3.63
N LEU A 196 11.40 -20.04 3.30
CA LEU A 196 10.21 -19.72 2.51
C LEU A 196 10.32 -20.19 1.07
N GLU A 197 11.50 -20.12 0.45
CA GLU A 197 11.76 -20.67 -0.87
C GLU A 197 11.54 -22.20 -0.89
N LYS A 198 12.05 -22.92 0.12
CA LYS A 198 11.80 -24.36 0.29
C LYS A 198 10.32 -24.70 0.51
N LYS A 199 9.54 -23.78 1.09
CA LYS A 199 8.08 -23.91 1.22
C LYS A 199 7.29 -23.51 -0.03
N GLY A 200 7.97 -23.24 -1.16
CA GLY A 200 7.37 -23.00 -2.46
C GLY A 200 7.01 -21.53 -2.75
N ILE A 201 7.47 -20.57 -1.94
CA ILE A 201 7.30 -19.15 -2.28
C ILE A 201 8.24 -18.79 -3.44
N PRO A 202 7.71 -18.26 -4.57
CA PRO A 202 8.52 -17.89 -5.72
C PRO A 202 9.58 -16.83 -5.39
N LYS A 203 10.79 -16.96 -5.94
CA LYS A 203 11.88 -15.96 -5.76
C LYS A 203 11.43 -14.52 -6.04
N LYS A 204 10.63 -14.32 -7.08
CA LYS A 204 10.07 -13.01 -7.44
C LYS A 204 9.28 -12.38 -6.28
N ARG A 205 8.56 -13.19 -5.50
CA ARG A 205 7.81 -12.70 -4.32
C ARG A 205 8.76 -12.42 -3.16
N LEU A 206 9.76 -13.27 -2.91
CA LEU A 206 10.78 -13.05 -1.89
C LEU A 206 11.56 -11.75 -2.12
N GLN A 207 11.86 -11.41 -3.38
CA GLN A 207 12.52 -10.17 -3.77
C GLN A 207 11.69 -8.90 -3.51
N GLN A 208 10.40 -9.03 -3.25
CA GLN A 208 9.56 -7.89 -2.87
C GLN A 208 9.81 -7.43 -1.43
N VAL A 209 10.33 -8.30 -0.57
CA VAL A 209 10.62 -8.00 0.83
C VAL A 209 11.77 -7.00 0.94
N PHE A 210 11.53 -5.90 1.64
CA PHE A 210 12.54 -4.92 2.01
C PHE A 210 13.28 -5.41 3.24
N THR A 211 14.56 -5.69 3.07
CA THR A 211 15.41 -6.19 4.17
C THR A 211 16.89 -5.84 3.93
N PRO A 212 17.64 -5.44 4.97
CA PRO A 212 17.13 -5.02 6.27
C PRO A 212 16.13 -3.87 6.11
N ILE A 213 15.06 -3.84 6.93
CA ILE A 213 14.02 -2.80 6.88
C ILE A 213 14.57 -1.42 7.27
N GLY A 214 14.01 -0.36 6.69
CA GLY A 214 14.29 1.02 7.05
C GLY A 214 15.35 1.70 6.18
N THR A 215 15.25 3.03 6.09
CA THR A 215 16.27 3.86 5.44
C THR A 215 17.57 3.84 6.24
N PRO A 216 18.74 3.67 5.61
CA PRO A 216 20.03 3.53 6.32
C PRO A 216 20.53 4.87 6.85
N ILE A 217 20.12 5.23 8.05
CA ILE A 217 20.48 6.48 8.75
C ILE A 217 21.42 6.26 9.94
N GLY A 218 21.91 5.02 10.13
CA GLY A 218 22.74 4.69 11.30
C GLY A 218 21.93 4.51 12.59
N ALA A 219 20.65 4.11 12.48
CA ALA A 219 19.75 3.95 13.61
C ALA A 219 20.18 2.81 14.57
N GLU A 220 20.23 3.09 15.87
CA GLU A 220 20.61 2.17 16.94
C GLU A 220 19.48 1.94 17.96
N THR A 221 18.79 3.02 18.37
CA THR A 221 17.70 2.92 19.37
C THR A 221 16.39 2.46 18.72
N PRO A 222 15.45 1.90 19.49
CA PRO A 222 14.11 1.54 18.99
C PRO A 222 13.39 2.70 18.28
N GLU A 223 13.52 3.92 18.80
CA GLU A 223 12.93 5.13 18.24
C GLU A 223 13.58 5.52 16.91
N GLU A 224 14.89 5.43 16.80
CA GLU A 224 15.64 5.71 15.55
C GLU A 224 15.33 4.67 14.49
N ILE A 225 15.27 3.38 14.87
CA ILE A 225 14.88 2.30 13.96
C ILE A 225 13.45 2.52 13.46
N ALA A 226 12.52 2.87 14.35
CA ALA A 226 11.14 3.20 13.98
C ALA A 226 11.06 4.39 13.02
N LEU A 227 11.87 5.43 13.25
CA LEU A 227 11.99 6.59 12.36
C LEU A 227 12.52 6.19 10.98
N ALA A 228 13.56 5.36 10.94
CA ALA A 228 14.14 4.83 9.70
C ALA A 228 13.11 4.04 8.88
N ILE A 229 12.30 3.21 9.55
CA ILE A 229 11.21 2.46 8.92
C ILE A 229 10.13 3.43 8.42
N ALA A 230 9.68 4.37 9.23
CA ALA A 230 8.67 5.35 8.84
C ALA A 230 9.11 6.18 7.61
N ALA A 231 10.37 6.59 7.56
CA ALA A 231 10.96 7.29 6.41
C ALA A 231 10.93 6.44 5.13
N GLU A 232 11.26 5.15 5.22
CA GLU A 232 11.19 4.22 4.08
C GLU A 232 9.72 4.04 3.62
N LEU A 233 8.76 3.91 4.53
CA LEU A 233 7.34 3.84 4.21
C LEU A 233 6.85 5.10 3.48
N VAL A 234 7.28 6.28 3.91
CA VAL A 234 6.98 7.56 3.21
C VAL A 234 7.58 7.55 1.80
N CYS A 235 8.82 7.10 1.64
CA CYS A 235 9.47 7.01 0.33
C CYS A 235 8.69 6.08 -0.60
N VAL A 236 8.32 4.88 -0.14
CA VAL A 236 7.52 3.93 -0.93
C VAL A 236 6.17 4.54 -1.31
N ARG A 237 5.48 5.18 -0.36
CA ARG A 237 4.17 5.80 -0.59
C ARG A 237 4.20 6.95 -1.60
N ARG A 238 5.28 7.73 -1.63
CA ARG A 238 5.40 8.95 -2.44
C ARG A 238 6.11 8.73 -3.76
N LYS A 239 7.07 7.80 -3.80
CA LYS A 239 8.00 7.60 -4.93
C LYS A 239 7.95 6.17 -5.50
N GLY A 240 7.22 5.28 -4.84
CA GLY A 240 7.14 3.87 -5.20
C GLY A 240 8.31 3.02 -4.66
N PRO A 241 8.14 1.68 -4.67
CA PRO A 241 9.12 0.75 -4.10
C PRO A 241 10.46 0.75 -4.84
N HIS A 242 10.46 1.01 -6.15
CA HIS A 242 11.70 1.09 -6.93
C HIS A 242 12.61 2.22 -6.45
N GLN A 243 12.07 3.44 -6.28
CA GLN A 243 12.85 4.58 -5.81
C GLN A 243 13.36 4.40 -4.37
N ALA A 244 12.56 3.76 -3.51
CA ALA A 244 13.01 3.43 -2.16
C ALA A 244 14.22 2.48 -2.19
N ARG A 245 14.26 1.49 -3.08
CA ARG A 245 15.41 0.60 -3.27
C ARG A 245 16.64 1.34 -3.80
N LEU A 246 16.48 2.25 -4.76
CA LEU A 246 17.58 3.08 -5.27
C LEU A 246 18.22 3.95 -4.19
N LEU A 247 17.43 4.54 -3.30
CA LEU A 247 17.94 5.30 -2.16
C LEU A 247 18.79 4.43 -1.22
N ARG A 248 18.41 3.18 -1.00
CA ARG A 248 19.18 2.23 -0.18
C ARG A 248 20.51 1.87 -0.84
N ALA A 249 20.50 1.57 -2.13
CA ALA A 249 21.70 1.26 -2.90
C ALA A 249 22.69 2.44 -2.93
N ALA A 250 22.20 3.68 -3.06
CA ALA A 250 23.03 4.89 -3.07
C ALA A 250 23.81 5.12 -1.75
N VAL A 251 23.35 4.52 -0.64
CA VAL A 251 24.00 4.63 0.69
C VAL A 251 24.80 3.36 1.04
N GLY A 252 25.04 2.46 0.06
CA GLY A 252 25.93 1.31 0.21
C GLY A 252 25.31 0.09 0.92
N ILE A 253 23.99 0.02 0.97
CA ILE A 253 23.27 -1.19 1.40
C ILE A 253 22.71 -1.86 0.15
N ASP A 254 23.53 -2.70 -0.44
CA ASP A 254 23.11 -3.62 -1.50
C ASP A 254 22.14 -4.66 -0.95
N PRO A 255 21.12 -5.05 -1.75
CA PRO A 255 20.11 -6.04 -1.37
C PRO A 255 20.69 -7.44 -1.15
#